data_8b9294fdda1abbc5fa25a0a06ba0c9b6
#
_entry.id   8b9294fdda1abbc5fa25a0a06ba0c9b6
#
_cell.length_a   1.000
_cell.length_b   1.000
_cell.length_c   1.000
_cell.angle_alpha   90.00
_cell.angle_beta   90.00
_cell.angle_gamma   90.00
#
_symmetry.space_group_name_H-M   'P 1'
#
loop_
_entity.id
_entity.type
_entity.pdbx_description
1 polymer ?
#
loop_
_entity_poly.entity_id
_entity_poly.type
_entity_poly.pdbx_seq_one_letter_code
_entity_poly.pdbx_strand_id
1 'polypeptide(L)'
;MKRKYIAYLIFCCFFSCSKDSNQTNSITFGEGNGVSDIDGNFYPSVILGNGQEWTTINLKTTKYSDGSPINNVLSDVSWANSNIGSWCYYDNDVLNDDIYGKLYNYHALIGDTIPVEKYIRNDQNIILDTLYYDSFPCKICPPGWKIPYEEDWISLINYLGNANTAGGKMKDTSSLYWKIPNLNATNESGFSGLPGGLRTSNGNFEYITEMGRWWCFEDAYQDYGHTRPLHYDQESTMNHYVFDKNGGLSIRLLKIN
;
A
#
# COMPACT_ATOMS: atom_id res chain seq x y z
N MET A 1 -55.60 7.71 73.36
CA MET A 1 -54.67 6.84 72.59
C MET A 1 -54.31 7.51 71.28
N LYS A 2 -53.12 8.05 71.17
CA LYS A 2 -52.65 8.69 69.90
C LYS A 2 -51.71 7.68 69.21
N ARG A 3 -52.08 7.20 68.02
CA ARG A 3 -51.24 6.37 67.20
C ARG A 3 -50.25 7.23 66.41
N LYS A 4 -48.94 6.97 66.58
CA LYS A 4 -47.87 7.59 65.81
C LYS A 4 -47.64 6.68 64.59
N TYR A 5 -47.74 7.28 63.39
CA TYR A 5 -47.31 6.66 62.14
C TYR A 5 -45.84 6.99 61.91
N ILE A 6 -45.00 5.96 61.80
CA ILE A 6 -43.60 6.07 61.39
C ILE A 6 -43.57 5.88 59.89
N ALA A 7 -43.19 6.92 59.13
CA ALA A 7 -42.95 6.86 57.69
C ALA A 7 -41.52 6.40 57.45
N TYR A 8 -41.34 5.26 56.82
CA TYR A 8 -40.06 4.78 56.30
C TYR A 8 -39.80 5.48 54.96
N LEU A 9 -38.76 6.33 54.89
CA LEU A 9 -38.23 6.84 53.64
C LEU A 9 -37.34 5.74 53.02
N ILE A 10 -37.79 5.15 51.93
CA ILE A 10 -36.97 4.26 51.11
C ILE A 10 -36.08 5.14 50.21
N PHE A 11 -34.78 5.14 50.48
CA PHE A 11 -33.76 5.83 49.65
C PHE A 11 -33.40 4.87 48.49
N CYS A 12 -34.01 5.07 47.30
CA CYS A 12 -33.62 4.37 46.09
C CYS A 12 -32.32 5.00 45.57
N CYS A 13 -31.18 4.33 45.81
CA CYS A 13 -29.93 4.62 45.12
C CYS A 13 -30.05 4.19 43.65
N PHE A 14 -30.24 5.16 42.77
CA PHE A 14 -30.04 4.94 41.35
C PHE A 14 -28.55 4.84 41.09
N PHE A 15 -28.03 3.61 40.93
CA PHE A 15 -26.75 3.37 40.27
C PHE A 15 -26.93 3.72 38.81
N SER A 16 -26.46 4.89 38.41
CA SER A 16 -26.23 5.22 37.02
C SER A 16 -25.05 4.41 36.55
N CYS A 17 -25.35 3.31 35.86
CA CYS A 17 -24.34 2.55 35.09
C CYS A 17 -24.03 3.42 33.87
N SER A 18 -22.91 4.15 33.90
CA SER A 18 -22.35 4.73 32.70
C SER A 18 -21.94 3.56 31.78
N LYS A 19 -22.70 3.34 30.72
CA LYS A 19 -22.21 2.54 29.60
C LYS A 19 -21.04 3.29 29.01
N ASP A 20 -19.82 2.82 29.29
CA ASP A 20 -18.68 3.13 28.44
C ASP A 20 -19.06 2.64 27.04
N SER A 21 -19.44 3.57 26.17
CA SER A 21 -19.59 3.32 24.77
C SER A 21 -18.17 3.15 24.21
N ASN A 22 -17.65 1.93 24.26
CA ASN A 22 -16.61 1.52 23.33
C ASN A 22 -17.23 1.66 21.93
N GLN A 23 -17.11 2.85 21.34
CA GLN A 23 -17.30 3.01 19.91
C GLN A 23 -16.18 2.21 19.23
N THR A 24 -16.45 0.96 18.92
CA THR A 24 -15.70 0.26 17.91
C THR A 24 -15.99 1.01 16.61
N ASN A 25 -15.07 1.88 16.18
CA ASN A 25 -15.14 2.48 14.87
C ASN A 25 -15.18 1.34 13.86
N SER A 26 -16.36 1.07 13.31
CA SER A 26 -16.50 0.07 12.25
C SER A 26 -15.73 0.57 11.03
N ILE A 27 -14.81 -0.25 10.52
CA ILE A 27 -14.14 0.02 9.26
C ILE A 27 -15.23 -0.04 8.19
N THR A 28 -15.34 1.02 7.40
CA THR A 28 -16.31 1.12 6.31
C THR A 28 -15.57 1.38 5.01
N PHE A 29 -16.04 0.74 3.95
CA PHE A 29 -15.59 1.03 2.60
C PHE A 29 -16.76 0.94 1.63
N GLY A 30 -16.61 1.58 0.48
CA GLY A 30 -17.56 1.54 -0.63
C GLY A 30 -16.83 1.27 -1.94
N GLU A 31 -17.57 0.88 -2.96
CA GLU A 31 -17.01 0.74 -4.30
C GLU A 31 -16.63 2.10 -4.86
N GLY A 32 -15.42 2.19 -5.42
CA GLY A 32 -14.97 3.34 -6.21
C GLY A 32 -15.28 3.15 -7.69
N ASN A 33 -15.00 4.18 -8.47
CA ASN A 33 -15.22 4.12 -9.93
C ASN A 33 -14.10 3.35 -10.65
N GLY A 34 -13.00 3.05 -9.96
CA GLY A 34 -11.82 2.46 -10.58
C GLY A 34 -11.14 3.39 -11.58
N VAL A 35 -10.19 2.84 -12.32
CA VAL A 35 -9.43 3.55 -13.35
C VAL A 35 -8.94 2.56 -14.42
N SER A 36 -8.79 3.05 -15.65
CA SER A 36 -8.08 2.31 -16.70
C SER A 36 -6.73 2.95 -17.01
N ASP A 37 -5.72 2.12 -17.23
CA ASP A 37 -4.42 2.57 -17.73
C ASP A 37 -4.43 2.74 -19.26
N ILE A 38 -3.27 3.13 -19.81
CA ILE A 38 -3.11 3.37 -21.25
C ILE A 38 -3.13 2.10 -22.09
N ASP A 39 -2.88 0.92 -21.48
CA ASP A 39 -3.00 -0.38 -22.14
C ASP A 39 -4.45 -0.90 -22.14
N GLY A 40 -5.38 -0.20 -21.45
CA GLY A 40 -6.78 -0.57 -21.32
C GLY A 40 -7.07 -1.52 -20.17
N ASN A 41 -6.11 -1.80 -19.29
CA ASN A 41 -6.37 -2.58 -18.08
C ASN A 41 -7.25 -1.77 -17.13
N PHE A 42 -8.34 -2.36 -16.65
CA PHE A 42 -9.21 -1.74 -15.66
C PHE A 42 -8.83 -2.19 -14.25
N TYR A 43 -8.69 -1.23 -13.34
CA TYR A 43 -8.39 -1.42 -11.93
C TYR A 43 -9.58 -1.02 -11.08
N PRO A 44 -10.36 -1.99 -10.55
CA PRO A 44 -11.39 -1.69 -9.57
C PRO A 44 -10.81 -0.98 -8.36
N SER A 45 -11.60 -0.12 -7.71
CA SER A 45 -11.15 0.62 -6.53
C SER A 45 -12.13 0.53 -5.37
N VAL A 46 -11.64 0.83 -4.19
CA VAL A 46 -12.37 0.90 -2.94
C VAL A 46 -12.17 2.27 -2.30
N ILE A 47 -13.27 2.90 -1.84
CA ILE A 47 -13.24 4.16 -1.10
C ILE A 47 -13.37 3.82 0.38
N LEU A 48 -12.35 4.18 1.16
CA LEU A 48 -12.32 3.97 2.60
C LEU A 48 -12.98 5.12 3.35
N GLY A 49 -13.44 4.86 4.58
CA GLY A 49 -14.09 5.88 5.40
C GLY A 49 -13.18 7.05 5.83
N ASN A 50 -11.86 6.93 5.65
CA ASN A 50 -10.92 8.04 5.78
C ASN A 50 -10.80 8.92 4.52
N GLY A 51 -11.56 8.62 3.48
CA GLY A 51 -11.58 9.36 2.20
C GLY A 51 -10.57 8.90 1.16
N GLN A 52 -9.68 7.97 1.48
CA GLN A 52 -8.75 7.41 0.50
C GLN A 52 -9.45 6.46 -0.48
N GLU A 53 -9.12 6.52 -1.77
CA GLU A 53 -9.59 5.58 -2.80
C GLU A 53 -8.40 4.82 -3.38
N TRP A 54 -8.36 3.49 -3.14
CA TRP A 54 -7.26 2.59 -3.52
C TRP A 54 -7.71 1.60 -4.59
N THR A 55 -6.82 1.25 -5.54
CA THR A 55 -7.07 0.11 -6.42
C THR A 55 -7.05 -1.20 -5.62
N THR A 56 -7.89 -2.17 -6.01
CA THR A 56 -8.01 -3.47 -5.32
C THR A 56 -7.17 -4.57 -5.95
N ILE A 57 -6.58 -4.31 -7.11
CA ILE A 57 -5.64 -5.18 -7.81
C ILE A 57 -4.34 -4.43 -8.12
N ASN A 58 -3.26 -5.17 -8.32
CA ASN A 58 -1.95 -4.60 -8.64
C ASN A 58 -1.88 -4.10 -10.08
N LEU A 59 -1.00 -3.14 -10.33
CA LEU A 59 -0.76 -2.54 -11.63
C LEU A 59 -0.25 -3.59 -12.64
N LYS A 60 -0.73 -3.47 -13.91
CA LYS A 60 -0.40 -4.38 -15.02
C LYS A 60 0.13 -3.68 -16.27
N THR A 61 0.26 -2.35 -16.26
CA THR A 61 0.63 -1.58 -17.43
C THR A 61 2.03 -1.97 -17.96
N THR A 62 2.18 -1.95 -19.28
CA THR A 62 3.47 -2.15 -19.98
C THR A 62 4.03 -0.85 -20.54
N LYS A 63 3.30 0.27 -20.32
CA LYS A 63 3.63 1.58 -20.85
C LYS A 63 3.55 2.66 -19.78
N TYR A 64 4.33 3.69 -20.00
CA TYR A 64 4.16 4.95 -19.29
C TYR A 64 2.90 5.68 -19.76
N SER A 65 2.42 6.65 -18.99
CA SER A 65 1.21 7.42 -19.30
C SER A 65 1.27 8.21 -20.60
N ASP A 66 2.48 8.47 -21.14
CA ASP A 66 2.72 9.10 -22.44
C ASP A 66 2.70 8.11 -23.61
N GLY A 67 2.49 6.82 -23.34
CA GLY A 67 2.46 5.75 -24.33
C GLY A 67 3.81 5.12 -24.65
N SER A 68 4.92 5.64 -24.11
CA SER A 68 6.23 5.03 -24.30
C SER A 68 6.33 3.68 -23.55
N PRO A 69 7.04 2.67 -24.10
CA PRO A 69 7.09 1.34 -23.50
C PRO A 69 7.98 1.30 -22.25
N ILE A 70 7.59 0.51 -21.26
CA ILE A 70 8.44 0.09 -20.15
C ILE A 70 9.08 -1.24 -20.55
N ASN A 71 10.37 -1.44 -20.27
CA ASN A 71 11.08 -2.64 -20.73
C ASN A 71 10.62 -3.90 -19.99
N ASN A 72 10.29 -4.96 -20.74
CA ASN A 72 10.12 -6.30 -20.17
C ASN A 72 11.49 -6.97 -20.08
N VAL A 73 11.96 -7.27 -18.86
CA VAL A 73 13.31 -7.84 -18.64
C VAL A 73 13.20 -9.22 -18.00
N LEU A 74 13.43 -10.26 -18.81
CA LEU A 74 13.30 -11.67 -18.40
C LEU A 74 14.61 -12.22 -17.80
N SER A 75 15.77 -11.86 -18.39
CA SER A 75 17.08 -12.35 -17.96
C SER A 75 17.47 -11.79 -16.59
N ASP A 76 17.93 -12.65 -15.68
CA ASP A 76 18.40 -12.27 -14.35
C ASP A 76 19.62 -11.33 -14.43
N VAL A 77 20.55 -11.61 -15.35
CA VAL A 77 21.73 -10.77 -15.58
C VAL A 77 21.33 -9.38 -16.11
N SER A 78 20.37 -9.33 -17.04
CA SER A 78 19.87 -8.06 -17.57
C SER A 78 19.08 -7.30 -16.52
N TRP A 79 18.32 -7.99 -15.68
CA TRP A 79 17.60 -7.39 -14.57
C TRP A 79 18.55 -6.75 -13.54
N ALA A 80 19.55 -7.51 -13.10
CA ALA A 80 20.52 -7.06 -12.11
C ALA A 80 21.35 -5.84 -12.56
N ASN A 81 21.50 -5.66 -13.86
CA ASN A 81 22.24 -4.53 -14.45
C ASN A 81 21.31 -3.43 -15.00
N SER A 82 20.00 -3.52 -14.77
CA SER A 82 19.05 -2.55 -15.29
C SER A 82 19.02 -1.30 -14.41
N ASN A 83 19.37 -0.16 -14.97
CA ASN A 83 19.24 1.17 -14.35
C ASN A 83 18.12 2.00 -14.99
N ILE A 84 17.23 1.37 -15.73
CA ILE A 84 16.07 1.97 -16.40
C ILE A 84 14.79 1.27 -15.95
N GLY A 85 13.65 1.93 -16.18
CA GLY A 85 12.34 1.35 -15.84
C GLY A 85 12.13 0.00 -16.50
N SER A 86 11.85 -1.01 -15.66
CA SER A 86 11.71 -2.40 -16.08
C SER A 86 10.56 -3.10 -15.34
N TRP A 87 9.96 -4.07 -16.00
CA TRP A 87 8.94 -4.94 -15.40
C TRP A 87 9.14 -6.41 -15.81
N CYS A 88 8.54 -7.31 -15.04
CA CYS A 88 8.41 -8.74 -15.37
C CYS A 88 7.15 -9.32 -14.75
N TYR A 89 6.77 -10.53 -15.13
CA TYR A 89 5.87 -11.37 -14.36
C TYR A 89 6.65 -12.10 -13.26
N TYR A 90 5.97 -12.56 -12.20
CA TYR A 90 6.61 -13.49 -11.26
C TYR A 90 7.00 -14.78 -12.02
N ASP A 91 8.22 -15.27 -11.79
CA ASP A 91 8.87 -16.39 -12.53
C ASP A 91 8.87 -16.23 -14.05
N ASN A 92 8.71 -15.00 -14.56
CA ASN A 92 8.52 -14.71 -15.99
C ASN A 92 7.35 -15.47 -16.63
N ASP A 93 6.39 -15.96 -15.82
CA ASP A 93 5.21 -16.67 -16.28
C ASP A 93 4.02 -15.70 -16.41
N VAL A 94 3.51 -15.56 -17.64
CA VAL A 94 2.37 -14.71 -17.97
C VAL A 94 1.09 -15.11 -17.22
N LEU A 95 0.95 -16.35 -16.78
CA LEU A 95 -0.21 -16.81 -16.00
C LEU A 95 -0.32 -16.10 -14.64
N ASN A 96 0.78 -15.55 -14.15
CA ASN A 96 0.80 -14.77 -12.92
C ASN A 96 0.23 -13.34 -13.07
N ASP A 97 0.10 -12.83 -14.32
CA ASP A 97 -0.38 -11.46 -14.55
C ASP A 97 -1.82 -11.24 -14.09
N ASP A 98 -2.71 -12.19 -14.36
CA ASP A 98 -4.12 -12.05 -14.00
C ASP A 98 -4.37 -12.12 -12.50
N ILE A 99 -3.50 -12.81 -11.78
CA ILE A 99 -3.63 -12.99 -10.32
C ILE A 99 -2.88 -11.89 -9.58
N TYR A 100 -1.59 -11.74 -9.85
CA TYR A 100 -0.69 -10.92 -9.05
C TYR A 100 -0.29 -9.59 -9.69
N GLY A 101 -0.59 -9.40 -11.00
CA GLY A 101 -0.07 -8.28 -11.77
C GLY A 101 1.41 -8.41 -12.06
N LYS A 102 2.06 -7.29 -12.37
CA LYS A 102 3.48 -7.23 -12.70
C LYS A 102 4.33 -6.79 -11.51
N LEU A 103 5.61 -7.19 -11.56
CA LEU A 103 6.66 -6.69 -10.69
C LEU A 103 7.45 -5.61 -11.44
N TYR A 104 7.61 -4.44 -10.83
CA TYR A 104 8.32 -3.30 -11.40
C TYR A 104 9.53 -2.96 -10.55
N ASN A 105 10.65 -2.59 -11.17
CA ASN A 105 11.74 -1.96 -10.43
C ASN A 105 11.37 -0.49 -10.10
N TYR A 106 12.09 0.12 -9.16
CA TYR A 106 11.80 1.49 -8.73
C TYR A 106 11.99 2.52 -9.86
N HIS A 107 12.89 2.25 -10.80
CA HIS A 107 13.12 3.11 -11.97
C HIS A 107 11.88 3.22 -12.87
N ALA A 108 11.01 2.20 -12.89
CA ALA A 108 9.75 2.27 -13.64
C ALA A 108 8.76 3.29 -13.02
N LEU A 109 8.85 3.57 -11.71
CA LEU A 109 7.98 4.51 -11.03
C LEU A 109 8.28 5.96 -11.46
N ILE A 110 9.57 6.28 -11.55
CA ILE A 110 10.07 7.63 -11.84
C ILE A 110 10.28 7.87 -13.35
N GLY A 111 10.33 6.79 -14.16
CA GLY A 111 10.75 6.86 -15.56
C GLY A 111 12.23 7.28 -15.69
N ASP A 112 12.64 7.65 -16.89
CA ASP A 112 14.03 8.07 -17.19
C ASP A 112 14.39 9.48 -16.66
N THR A 113 13.51 10.09 -15.85
CA THR A 113 13.80 11.38 -15.23
C THR A 113 14.59 11.18 -13.97
N ILE A 114 15.85 11.58 -14.00
CA ILE A 114 16.66 11.76 -12.79
C ILE A 114 15.94 12.82 -11.93
N PRO A 115 15.62 12.53 -10.66
CA PRO A 115 15.12 13.55 -9.75
C PRO A 115 16.13 14.70 -9.70
N VAL A 116 15.75 15.87 -10.17
CA VAL A 116 16.60 17.07 -9.97
C VAL A 116 16.35 17.51 -8.53
N GLU A 117 17.21 17.07 -7.63
CA GLU A 117 17.26 17.62 -6.28
C GLU A 117 17.54 19.12 -6.39
N LYS A 118 16.55 19.94 -6.09
CA LYS A 118 16.72 21.38 -6.00
C LYS A 118 17.01 21.76 -4.57
N TYR A 119 18.28 21.99 -4.28
CA TYR A 119 18.70 22.48 -2.97
C TYR A 119 18.48 23.99 -2.88
N ILE A 120 17.82 24.43 -1.79
CA ILE A 120 17.87 25.84 -1.40
C ILE A 120 19.22 26.06 -0.71
N ARG A 121 20.06 26.88 -1.31
CA ARG A 121 21.38 27.22 -0.77
C ARG A 121 21.41 28.69 -0.36
N ASN A 122 22.09 28.99 0.74
CA ASN A 122 22.40 30.38 1.09
C ASN A 122 23.59 30.89 0.29
N ASP A 123 23.92 32.17 0.49
CA ASP A 123 25.04 32.85 -0.16
C ASP A 123 26.43 32.22 0.12
N GLN A 124 26.52 31.36 1.14
CA GLN A 124 27.71 30.58 1.50
C GLN A 124 27.69 29.14 0.92
N ASN A 125 26.73 28.87 0.00
CA ASN A 125 26.52 27.54 -0.63
C ASN A 125 26.16 26.43 0.34
N ILE A 126 25.67 26.75 1.55
CA ILE A 126 25.16 25.79 2.54
C ILE A 126 23.72 25.42 2.16
N ILE A 127 23.42 24.12 2.14
CA ILE A 127 22.05 23.62 1.93
C ILE A 127 21.20 24.01 3.13
N LEU A 128 20.20 24.86 2.92
CA LEU A 128 19.25 25.29 3.94
C LEU A 128 18.01 24.38 3.96
N ASP A 129 17.63 23.88 2.78
CA ASP A 129 16.47 23.02 2.61
C ASP A 129 16.61 22.22 1.31
N THR A 130 15.97 21.07 1.26
CA THR A 130 15.84 20.25 0.06
C THR A 130 14.40 20.36 -0.39
N LEU A 131 14.16 21.09 -1.50
CA LEU A 131 12.84 21.07 -2.12
C LEU A 131 12.63 19.70 -2.76
N TYR A 132 11.94 18.84 -2.06
CA TYR A 132 11.30 17.70 -2.71
C TYR A 132 10.21 18.27 -3.62
N TYR A 133 10.34 18.04 -4.91
CA TYR A 133 9.27 18.39 -5.82
C TYR A 133 8.08 17.49 -5.54
N ASP A 134 7.03 18.01 -4.95
CA ASP A 134 5.69 17.42 -4.81
C ASP A 134 5.02 17.08 -6.16
N SER A 135 5.73 17.26 -7.25
CA SER A 135 5.20 17.11 -8.59
C SER A 135 6.10 16.31 -9.54
N PHE A 136 6.66 15.18 -9.09
CA PHE A 136 7.00 14.19 -10.09
C PHE A 136 5.68 13.56 -10.57
N PRO A 137 5.22 13.86 -11.80
CA PRO A 137 4.10 13.12 -12.32
C PRO A 137 4.53 11.65 -12.32
N CYS A 138 3.81 10.82 -11.60
CA CYS A 138 3.99 9.38 -11.65
C CYS A 138 3.85 8.95 -13.12
N LYS A 139 4.97 8.68 -13.80
CA LYS A 139 4.95 8.39 -15.25
C LYS A 139 4.19 7.11 -15.59
N ILE A 140 4.14 6.17 -14.66
CA ILE A 140 3.44 4.90 -14.83
C ILE A 140 1.96 4.98 -14.42
N CYS A 141 1.52 6.08 -13.76
CA CYS A 141 0.18 6.21 -13.23
C CYS A 141 -0.82 6.75 -14.26
N PRO A 142 -2.05 6.25 -14.30
CA PRO A 142 -3.15 6.90 -15.01
C PRO A 142 -3.44 8.30 -14.45
N PRO A 143 -4.01 9.22 -15.25
CA PRO A 143 -4.37 10.56 -14.79
C PRO A 143 -5.27 10.54 -13.55
N GLY A 144 -4.96 11.39 -12.56
CA GLY A 144 -5.70 11.48 -11.31
C GLY A 144 -5.36 10.41 -10.26
N TRP A 145 -4.35 9.57 -10.55
CA TRP A 145 -3.87 8.54 -9.64
C TRP A 145 -2.36 8.67 -9.42
N LYS A 146 -1.90 8.19 -8.27
CA LYS A 146 -0.49 8.21 -7.86
C LYS A 146 -0.06 6.88 -7.27
N ILE A 147 1.24 6.63 -7.20
CA ILE A 147 1.81 5.64 -6.31
C ILE A 147 1.77 6.24 -4.90
N PRO A 148 1.30 5.49 -3.89
CA PRO A 148 1.17 6.03 -2.53
C PRO A 148 2.53 6.40 -1.94
N TYR A 149 2.59 7.54 -1.25
CA TYR A 149 3.69 7.92 -0.36
C TYR A 149 3.60 7.20 0.98
N GLU A 150 4.64 7.31 1.80
CA GLU A 150 4.66 6.71 3.14
C GLU A 150 3.49 7.21 4.01
N GLU A 151 3.17 8.52 3.97
CA GLU A 151 2.06 9.11 4.72
C GLU A 151 0.70 8.55 4.29
N ASP A 152 0.53 8.22 3.02
CA ASP A 152 -0.71 7.61 2.52
C ASP A 152 -0.92 6.23 3.14
N TRP A 153 0.15 5.42 3.22
CA TRP A 153 0.12 4.13 3.89
C TRP A 153 -0.10 4.26 5.40
N ILE A 154 0.55 5.23 6.05
CA ILE A 154 0.33 5.53 7.47
C ILE A 154 -1.12 5.92 7.72
N SER A 155 -1.73 6.73 6.86
CA SER A 155 -3.15 7.10 6.93
C SER A 155 -4.06 5.88 6.83
N LEU A 156 -3.79 4.97 5.88
CA LEU A 156 -4.52 3.70 5.75
C LEU A 156 -4.37 2.84 7.02
N ILE A 157 -3.15 2.63 7.49
CA ILE A 157 -2.86 1.80 8.66
C ILE A 157 -3.55 2.34 9.92
N ASN A 158 -3.51 3.66 10.14
CA ASN A 158 -4.17 4.31 11.27
C ASN A 158 -5.69 4.19 11.19
N TYR A 159 -6.27 4.31 9.99
CA TYR A 159 -7.70 4.08 9.78
C TYR A 159 -8.10 2.64 10.11
N LEU A 160 -7.26 1.66 9.79
CA LEU A 160 -7.48 0.24 10.09
C LEU A 160 -7.20 -0.11 11.57
N GLY A 161 -6.74 0.84 12.36
CA GLY A 161 -6.47 0.71 13.79
C GLY A 161 -5.03 0.99 14.15
N ASN A 162 -4.09 0.12 13.80
CA ASN A 162 -2.65 0.31 14.03
C ASN A 162 -1.83 -0.71 13.23
N ALA A 163 -0.51 -0.52 13.20
CA ALA A 163 0.40 -1.37 12.44
C ALA A 163 0.41 -2.85 12.86
N ASN A 164 0.05 -3.18 14.11
CA ASN A 164 0.08 -4.56 14.60
C ASN A 164 -1.06 -5.40 14.02
N THR A 165 -2.18 -4.79 13.60
CA THR A 165 -3.40 -5.49 13.16
C THR A 165 -3.83 -5.14 11.74
N ALA A 166 -3.34 -4.02 11.19
CA ALA A 166 -3.77 -3.53 9.87
C ALA A 166 -3.47 -4.51 8.73
N GLY A 167 -2.34 -5.24 8.83
CA GLY A 167 -1.96 -6.20 7.78
C GLY A 167 -2.99 -7.30 7.59
N GLY A 168 -3.55 -7.88 8.66
CA GLY A 168 -4.63 -8.86 8.57
C GLY A 168 -5.87 -8.29 7.86
N LYS A 169 -6.21 -7.04 8.12
CA LYS A 169 -7.35 -6.34 7.51
C LYS A 169 -7.16 -5.96 6.05
N MET A 170 -5.92 -5.99 5.57
CA MET A 170 -5.57 -5.69 4.18
C MET A 170 -5.40 -6.93 3.31
N LYS A 171 -5.10 -8.09 3.89
CA LYS A 171 -4.89 -9.33 3.15
C LYS A 171 -6.19 -9.89 2.59
N ASP A 172 -6.13 -10.39 1.35
CA ASP A 172 -7.19 -11.25 0.79
C ASP A 172 -7.34 -12.50 1.65
N THR A 173 -8.58 -12.99 1.79
CA THR A 173 -8.90 -14.12 2.67
C THR A 173 -8.80 -15.48 2.01
N SER A 174 -8.58 -15.52 0.68
CA SER A 174 -8.55 -16.76 -0.08
C SER A 174 -7.33 -17.61 0.27
N SER A 175 -7.57 -18.85 0.65
CA SER A 175 -6.52 -19.86 0.83
C SER A 175 -5.92 -20.37 -0.50
N LEU A 176 -6.44 -19.93 -1.64
CA LEU A 176 -5.89 -20.26 -2.96
C LEU A 176 -4.57 -19.54 -3.22
N TYR A 177 -4.40 -18.35 -2.65
CA TYR A 177 -3.26 -17.49 -2.93
C TYR A 177 -2.28 -17.42 -1.77
N TRP A 178 -2.79 -17.23 -0.56
CA TRP A 178 -1.95 -17.11 0.63
C TRP A 178 -1.61 -18.50 1.21
N LYS A 179 -0.34 -18.71 1.51
CA LYS A 179 0.13 -19.83 2.32
C LYS A 179 -0.57 -19.83 3.69
N ILE A 180 -0.90 -21.01 4.22
CA ILE A 180 -1.49 -21.17 5.55
C ILE A 180 -0.42 -20.84 6.62
N PRO A 181 -0.79 -20.05 7.69
CA PRO A 181 -2.16 -19.83 8.17
C PRO A 181 -2.89 -18.61 7.58
N ASN A 182 -2.28 -17.74 6.77
CA ASN A 182 -2.83 -16.44 6.37
C ASN A 182 -3.40 -15.70 7.59
N LEU A 183 -2.54 -15.49 8.58
CA LEU A 183 -2.91 -15.16 9.96
C LEU A 183 -3.78 -13.90 10.02
N ASN A 184 -4.97 -14.06 10.63
CA ASN A 184 -5.95 -13.00 10.87
C ASN A 184 -6.34 -12.18 9.62
N ALA A 185 -6.30 -12.80 8.43
CA ALA A 185 -6.76 -12.17 7.20
C ALA A 185 -8.29 -12.02 7.24
N THR A 186 -8.79 -10.78 7.15
CA THR A 186 -10.22 -10.44 7.14
C THR A 186 -10.64 -9.64 5.91
N ASN A 187 -9.69 -9.00 5.24
CA ASN A 187 -9.94 -8.06 4.14
C ASN A 187 -10.97 -6.96 4.46
N GLU A 188 -11.11 -6.59 5.73
CA GLU A 188 -12.04 -5.54 6.18
C GLU A 188 -11.84 -4.19 5.49
N SER A 189 -10.67 -3.95 4.90
CA SER A 189 -10.38 -2.73 4.14
C SER A 189 -10.86 -2.79 2.69
N GLY A 190 -11.15 -3.97 2.15
CA GLY A 190 -11.34 -4.16 0.71
C GLY A 190 -10.07 -3.98 -0.13
N PHE A 191 -8.90 -3.80 0.51
CA PHE A 191 -7.62 -3.64 -0.20
C PHE A 191 -7.25 -4.89 -1.01
N SER A 192 -7.67 -6.08 -0.56
CA SER A 192 -7.47 -7.36 -1.25
C SER A 192 -6.00 -7.63 -1.61
N GLY A 193 -5.11 -7.46 -0.64
CA GLY A 193 -3.68 -7.67 -0.84
C GLY A 193 -3.35 -9.13 -1.12
N LEU A 194 -2.73 -9.41 -2.27
CA LEU A 194 -2.31 -10.74 -2.71
C LEU A 194 -0.79 -10.96 -2.53
N PRO A 195 -0.35 -12.21 -2.28
CA PRO A 195 1.04 -12.54 -2.03
C PRO A 195 1.81 -12.76 -3.33
N GLY A 196 1.99 -11.72 -4.13
CA GLY A 196 2.64 -11.77 -5.44
C GLY A 196 4.16 -11.96 -5.38
N GLY A 197 4.75 -12.07 -4.18
CA GLY A 197 6.20 -12.21 -4.01
C GLY A 197 6.97 -10.98 -4.46
N LEU A 198 8.21 -11.19 -4.85
CA LEU A 198 9.13 -10.17 -5.35
C LEU A 198 10.16 -10.75 -6.32
N ARG A 199 10.86 -9.88 -7.05
CA ARG A 199 12.11 -10.20 -7.72
C ARG A 199 13.25 -9.43 -7.06
N THR A 200 14.29 -10.13 -6.61
CA THR A 200 15.46 -9.48 -5.99
C THR A 200 16.27 -8.69 -7.00
N SER A 201 17.15 -7.81 -6.53
CA SER A 201 18.03 -7.02 -7.43
C SER A 201 19.00 -7.88 -8.23
N ASN A 202 19.31 -9.11 -7.78
CA ASN A 202 20.12 -10.07 -8.53
C ASN A 202 19.31 -10.98 -9.50
N GLY A 203 17.99 -10.76 -9.61
CA GLY A 203 17.11 -11.42 -10.57
C GLY A 203 16.30 -12.58 -10.03
N ASN A 204 16.56 -13.11 -8.83
CA ASN A 204 15.83 -14.25 -8.27
C ASN A 204 14.41 -13.87 -7.87
N PHE A 205 13.47 -14.81 -8.05
CA PHE A 205 12.10 -14.67 -7.57
C PHE A 205 11.94 -15.32 -6.19
N GLU A 206 11.25 -14.64 -5.28
CA GLU A 206 11.10 -15.09 -3.89
C GLU A 206 9.71 -14.77 -3.34
N TYR A 207 9.27 -15.52 -2.33
CA TYR A 207 8.11 -15.27 -1.46
C TYR A 207 6.73 -15.28 -2.12
N ILE A 208 6.55 -15.88 -3.32
CA ILE A 208 5.19 -16.08 -3.82
C ILE A 208 4.39 -16.92 -2.82
N THR A 209 3.11 -16.63 -2.68
CA THR A 209 2.18 -17.16 -1.67
C THR A 209 2.50 -16.78 -0.22
N GLU A 210 3.68 -16.26 0.08
CA GLU A 210 4.13 -15.93 1.44
C GLU A 210 4.08 -14.42 1.74
N MET A 211 4.32 -13.58 0.72
CA MET A 211 4.41 -12.13 0.90
C MET A 211 3.83 -11.35 -0.28
N GLY A 212 3.00 -10.36 0.01
CA GLY A 212 2.71 -9.26 -0.89
C GLY A 212 3.56 -8.06 -0.50
N ARG A 213 4.17 -7.37 -1.47
CA ARG A 213 5.01 -6.21 -1.20
C ARG A 213 4.84 -5.14 -2.27
N TRP A 214 4.64 -3.89 -1.82
CA TRP A 214 4.35 -2.77 -2.69
C TRP A 214 5.37 -1.65 -2.50
N TRP A 215 5.72 -0.98 -3.60
CA TRP A 215 6.50 0.24 -3.56
C TRP A 215 5.72 1.38 -2.89
N CYS A 216 6.44 2.20 -2.11
CA CYS A 216 6.04 3.56 -1.76
C CYS A 216 6.81 4.53 -2.68
N PHE A 217 6.19 5.64 -3.07
CA PHE A 217 6.83 6.65 -3.92
C PHE A 217 7.65 7.62 -3.08
N GLU A 218 8.68 7.10 -2.42
CA GLU A 218 9.58 7.86 -1.58
C GLU A 218 10.94 7.18 -1.52
N ASP A 219 12.00 7.98 -1.71
CA ASP A 219 13.37 7.50 -1.61
C ASP A 219 13.78 7.35 -0.14
N ALA A 220 14.23 6.16 0.25
CA ALA A 220 14.80 5.95 1.57
C ALA A 220 16.29 6.37 1.60
N TYR A 221 17.02 5.94 0.55
CA TYR A 221 18.43 6.20 0.32
C TYR A 221 18.72 6.15 -1.17
N GLN A 222 19.95 6.50 -1.59
CA GLN A 222 20.34 6.52 -2.98
C GLN A 222 19.94 5.25 -3.76
N ASP A 223 20.14 4.06 -3.17
CA ASP A 223 19.92 2.76 -3.82
C ASP A 223 18.68 2.01 -3.32
N TYR A 224 17.91 2.59 -2.37
CA TYR A 224 16.78 1.95 -1.72
C TYR A 224 15.53 2.81 -1.75
N GLY A 225 14.38 2.21 -2.04
CA GLY A 225 13.06 2.80 -1.92
C GLY A 225 12.26 2.22 -0.75
N HIS A 226 11.33 3.00 -0.21
CA HIS A 226 10.40 2.54 0.81
C HIS A 226 9.39 1.54 0.26
N THR A 227 8.98 0.59 1.09
CA THR A 227 8.06 -0.47 0.70
C THR A 227 7.12 -0.85 1.82
N ARG A 228 6.01 -1.49 1.45
CA ARG A 228 5.01 -1.97 2.40
C ARG A 228 4.76 -3.47 2.22
N PRO A 229 5.24 -4.35 3.13
CA PRO A 229 5.01 -5.78 3.08
C PRO A 229 3.78 -6.22 3.87
N LEU A 230 3.14 -7.29 3.41
CA LEU A 230 2.19 -8.12 4.14
C LEU A 230 2.68 -9.56 4.11
N HIS A 231 2.67 -10.27 5.22
CA HIS A 231 3.15 -11.64 5.34
C HIS A 231 2.01 -12.61 5.71
N TYR A 232 2.12 -13.87 5.26
CA TYR A 232 1.13 -14.91 5.50
C TYR A 232 0.98 -15.29 6.97
N ASP A 233 2.05 -15.19 7.75
CA ASP A 233 2.17 -15.58 9.14
C ASP A 233 2.10 -14.39 10.14
N GLN A 234 1.80 -13.19 9.65
CA GLN A 234 1.69 -11.97 10.45
C GLN A 234 0.38 -11.25 10.16
N GLU A 235 -0.20 -10.65 11.19
CA GLU A 235 -1.32 -9.71 11.06
C GLU A 235 -0.85 -8.25 11.03
N SER A 236 0.41 -8.02 11.34
CA SER A 236 1.02 -6.70 11.31
C SER A 236 1.45 -6.30 9.90
N THR A 237 1.52 -4.99 9.68
CA THR A 237 2.29 -4.40 8.58
C THR A 237 3.30 -3.46 9.20
N MET A 238 4.58 -3.74 8.99
CA MET A 238 5.63 -2.97 9.63
C MET A 238 5.89 -1.66 8.89
N ASN A 239 6.33 -0.64 9.64
CA ASN A 239 6.77 0.64 9.11
C ASN A 239 8.23 0.55 8.66
N HIS A 240 8.59 1.32 7.61
CA HIS A 240 9.99 1.56 7.20
C HIS A 240 10.77 0.34 6.68
N TYR A 241 10.13 -0.52 5.90
CA TYR A 241 10.90 -1.47 5.09
C TYR A 241 11.42 -0.79 3.84
N VAL A 242 12.69 -1.03 3.55
CA VAL A 242 13.35 -0.57 2.34
C VAL A 242 13.72 -1.75 1.45
N PHE A 243 13.81 -1.53 0.15
CA PHE A 243 14.21 -2.53 -0.82
C PHE A 243 15.09 -1.90 -1.90
N ASP A 244 16.00 -2.67 -2.42
CA ASP A 244 16.89 -2.24 -3.51
C ASP A 244 16.07 -1.77 -4.71
N LYS A 245 16.38 -0.60 -5.26
CA LYS A 245 15.65 0.01 -6.38
C LYS A 245 15.68 -0.82 -7.66
N ASN A 246 16.67 -1.69 -7.80
CA ASN A 246 16.73 -2.67 -8.89
C ASN A 246 15.85 -3.91 -8.64
N GLY A 247 15.30 -4.08 -7.44
CA GLY A 247 14.37 -5.16 -7.17
C GLY A 247 13.00 -4.92 -7.79
N GLY A 248 12.21 -5.97 -7.98
CA GLY A 248 10.87 -5.93 -8.56
C GLY A 248 9.78 -6.13 -7.53
N LEU A 249 8.87 -5.18 -7.39
CA LEU A 249 7.72 -5.24 -6.49
C LEU A 249 6.43 -4.86 -7.20
N SER A 250 5.31 -5.23 -6.60
CA SER A 250 3.98 -4.81 -7.03
C SER A 250 3.75 -3.31 -6.82
N ILE A 251 2.79 -2.74 -7.53
CA ILE A 251 2.32 -1.36 -7.36
C ILE A 251 0.81 -1.38 -7.09
N ARG A 252 0.38 -0.58 -6.13
CA ARG A 252 -1.01 -0.17 -5.91
C ARG A 252 -1.13 1.32 -6.17
N LEU A 253 -2.28 1.71 -6.70
CA LEU A 253 -2.54 3.11 -6.97
C LEU A 253 -3.50 3.69 -5.94
N LEU A 254 -3.28 4.96 -5.63
CA LEU A 254 -4.12 5.80 -4.79
C LEU A 254 -4.61 6.98 -5.62
N LYS A 255 -5.90 7.29 -5.53
CA LYS A 255 -6.48 8.46 -6.19
C LYS A 255 -5.99 9.75 -5.58
N ILE A 256 -5.66 10.71 -6.41
CA ILE A 256 -5.30 12.07 -5.98
C ILE A 256 -6.60 12.80 -5.61
N ASN A 257 -6.68 13.28 -4.37
CA ASN A 257 -7.82 14.09 -3.87
C ASN A 257 -7.66 15.57 -4.23
#